data_c9be6eed7ced63be8fa60b314931bf1e
#
_entry.id   c9be6eed7ced63be8fa60b314931bf1e
#
_cell.length_a   1.000
_cell.length_b   1.000
_cell.length_c   1.000
_cell.angle_alpha   90.00
_cell.angle_beta   90.00
_cell.angle_gamma   90.00
#
_symmetry.space_group_name_H-M   'P 1'
#
loop_
_entity.id
_entity.type
_entity.pdbx_description
1 polymer ?
#
loop_
_entity_poly.entity_id
_entity_poly.type
_entity_poly.pdbx_seq_one_letter_code
_entity_poly.pdbx_strand_id
1 'polypeptide(L)'
;MNQFDQFQSAISLHKISDHVFSFTPDPKYFVGNTPHGGYLLAVMNKALSTVVSHPSSINSNVYYLDRTDPTEAELHVEVIRTSKGSSMGQVRLIQNGITTCLYSALCSDFNYMKGYTGLETPLPEIMHSVPEKDFQVMSLSLIHISEPT
;
A
#
# COMPACT_ATOMS: atom_id res chain seq x y z
N MET A 1 -7.48 -1.42 21.49
CA MET A 1 -7.20 -0.86 20.13
C MET A 1 -7.67 -1.88 19.11
N ASN A 2 -8.59 -1.53 18.23
CA ASN A 2 -9.08 -2.45 17.22
C ASN A 2 -8.03 -2.66 16.11
N GLN A 3 -8.26 -3.63 15.22
CA GLN A 3 -7.29 -3.97 14.15
C GLN A 3 -7.06 -2.82 13.17
N PHE A 4 -8.11 -2.01 12.91
CA PHE A 4 -8.00 -0.85 12.05
C PHE A 4 -7.05 0.21 12.63
N ASP A 5 -7.20 0.53 13.93
CA ASP A 5 -6.32 1.50 14.60
C ASP A 5 -4.87 1.02 14.65
N GLN A 6 -4.66 -0.29 14.82
CA GLN A 6 -3.31 -0.88 14.78
C GLN A 6 -2.65 -0.70 13.42
N PHE A 7 -3.40 -0.96 12.35
CA PHE A 7 -2.89 -0.77 10.99
C PHE A 7 -2.61 0.70 10.70
N GLN A 8 -3.52 1.61 11.07
CA GLN A 8 -3.30 3.05 10.89
C GLN A 8 -2.05 3.55 11.62
N SER A 9 -1.78 3.01 12.81
CA SER A 9 -0.55 3.30 13.56
C SER A 9 0.69 2.77 12.84
N ALA A 10 0.62 1.55 12.31
CA ALA A 10 1.74 0.90 11.63
C ALA A 10 2.15 1.59 10.31
N ILE A 11 1.22 2.28 9.65
CA ILE A 11 1.50 3.07 8.44
C ILE A 11 1.72 4.56 8.73
N SER A 12 1.97 4.93 9.98
CA SER A 12 2.23 6.32 10.36
C SER A 12 3.57 6.80 9.80
N LEU A 13 3.60 8.09 9.42
CA LEU A 13 4.75 8.71 8.78
C LEU A 13 5.24 9.89 9.62
N HIS A 14 6.55 10.06 9.68
CA HIS A 14 7.19 11.26 10.24
C HIS A 14 7.60 12.17 9.08
N LYS A 15 7.07 13.39 9.08
CA LYS A 15 7.38 14.37 8.04
C LYS A 15 8.78 14.94 8.27
N ILE A 16 9.66 14.79 7.27
CA ILE A 16 10.99 15.42 7.24
C ILE A 16 10.92 16.75 6.47
N SER A 17 10.25 16.73 5.32
CA SER A 17 10.00 17.92 4.49
C SER A 17 8.66 17.78 3.78
N ASP A 18 8.30 18.71 2.88
CA ASP A 18 7.01 18.68 2.20
C ASP A 18 6.80 17.42 1.34
N HIS A 19 7.88 16.83 0.85
CA HIS A 19 7.85 15.68 -0.06
C HIS A 19 8.70 14.51 0.44
N VAL A 20 9.21 14.58 1.69
CA VAL A 20 10.03 13.51 2.27
C VAL A 20 9.50 13.14 3.65
N PHE A 21 9.33 11.86 3.85
CA PHE A 21 8.87 11.27 5.11
C PHE A 21 9.83 10.16 5.54
N SER A 22 9.89 9.88 6.84
CA SER A 22 10.49 8.65 7.34
C SER A 22 9.44 7.76 8.01
N PHE A 23 9.73 6.48 8.04
CA PHE A 23 8.98 5.50 8.81
C PHE A 23 9.89 4.34 9.22
N THR A 24 9.51 3.66 10.28
CA THR A 24 10.14 2.39 10.68
C THR A 24 9.11 1.28 10.51
N PRO A 25 9.43 0.24 9.72
CA PRO A 25 8.50 -0.86 9.49
C PRO A 25 8.10 -1.58 10.79
N ASP A 26 6.79 -1.79 11.00
CA ASP A 26 6.26 -2.51 12.17
C ASP A 26 6.46 -4.04 11.98
N PRO A 27 7.16 -4.71 12.91
CA PRO A 27 7.44 -6.15 12.85
C PRO A 27 6.20 -7.04 12.72
N LYS A 28 5.02 -6.56 13.12
CA LYS A 28 3.76 -7.30 12.97
C LYS A 28 3.37 -7.58 11.51
N TYR A 29 3.94 -6.82 10.58
CA TYR A 29 3.68 -6.92 9.14
C TYR A 29 4.88 -7.50 8.39
N PHE A 30 5.64 -8.38 9.03
CA PHE A 30 6.79 -9.04 8.40
C PHE A 30 6.43 -10.46 7.97
N VAL A 31 7.12 -10.91 6.93
CA VAL A 31 7.23 -12.32 6.55
C VAL A 31 8.69 -12.71 6.78
N GLY A 32 8.93 -13.52 7.80
CA GLY A 32 10.29 -13.75 8.30
C GLY A 32 10.92 -12.43 8.80
N ASN A 33 12.03 -12.03 8.20
CA ASN A 33 12.77 -10.81 8.56
C ASN A 33 12.56 -9.65 7.57
N THR A 34 11.53 -9.73 6.72
CA THR A 34 11.30 -8.72 5.67
C THR A 34 9.88 -8.18 5.77
N PRO A 35 9.67 -6.86 5.69
CA PRO A 35 8.35 -6.28 5.63
C PRO A 35 7.54 -6.83 4.45
N HIS A 36 6.27 -7.15 4.70
CA HIS A 36 5.37 -7.66 3.66
C HIS A 36 5.15 -6.61 2.57
N GLY A 37 5.18 -7.02 1.29
CA GLY A 37 5.07 -6.10 0.17
C GLY A 37 3.79 -5.25 0.15
N GLY A 38 2.64 -5.85 0.50
CA GLY A 38 1.37 -5.12 0.61
C GLY A 38 1.38 -4.05 1.72
N TYR A 39 2.10 -4.30 2.81
CA TYR A 39 2.31 -3.31 3.86
C TYR A 39 3.16 -2.13 3.36
N LEU A 40 4.27 -2.40 2.67
CA LEU A 40 5.10 -1.35 2.06
C LEU A 40 4.31 -0.53 1.03
N LEU A 41 3.47 -1.19 0.22
CA LEU A 41 2.56 -0.50 -0.70
C LEU A 41 1.62 0.47 0.04
N ALA A 42 1.02 0.04 1.14
CA ALA A 42 0.12 0.89 1.93
C ALA A 42 0.86 2.11 2.51
N VAL A 43 2.09 1.94 2.99
CA VAL A 43 2.94 3.03 3.50
C VAL A 43 3.26 4.04 2.40
N MET A 44 3.67 3.56 1.21
CA MET A 44 3.97 4.44 0.06
C MET A 44 2.73 5.15 -0.46
N ASN A 45 1.58 4.46 -0.53
CA ASN A 45 0.30 5.08 -0.88
C ASN A 45 -0.09 6.17 0.13
N LYS A 46 0.13 5.94 1.43
CA LYS A 46 -0.11 6.93 2.48
C LYS A 46 0.76 8.16 2.28
N ALA A 47 2.05 8.00 1.96
CA ALA A 47 2.96 9.11 1.68
C ALA A 47 2.48 9.93 0.48
N LEU A 48 2.14 9.27 -0.64
CA LEU A 48 1.64 9.95 -1.83
C LEU A 48 0.33 10.72 -1.54
N SER A 49 -0.64 10.08 -0.90
CA SER A 49 -1.94 10.68 -0.59
C SER A 49 -1.86 11.89 0.36
N THR A 50 -0.76 12.01 1.11
CA THR A 50 -0.50 13.18 1.98
C THR A 50 -0.05 14.40 1.17
N VAL A 51 0.52 14.20 -0.02
CA VAL A 51 1.12 15.26 -0.84
C VAL A 51 0.22 15.68 -1.99
N VAL A 52 -0.48 14.73 -2.64
CA VAL A 52 -1.34 15.04 -3.80
C VAL A 52 -2.68 15.64 -3.39
N SER A 53 -3.27 16.40 -4.29
CA SER A 53 -4.56 17.07 -4.06
C SER A 53 -5.78 16.14 -4.13
N HIS A 54 -5.63 14.96 -4.73
CA HIS A 54 -6.72 14.00 -4.95
C HIS A 54 -6.57 12.82 -3.99
N PRO A 55 -7.62 12.49 -3.20
CA PRO A 55 -7.45 11.60 -2.04
C PRO A 55 -7.37 10.11 -2.37
N SER A 56 -7.86 9.69 -3.54
CA SER A 56 -8.09 8.27 -3.82
C SER A 56 -7.24 7.77 -4.98
N SER A 57 -6.41 6.77 -4.71
CA SER A 57 -5.69 6.02 -5.75
C SER A 57 -6.66 5.19 -6.57
N ILE A 58 -6.76 5.46 -7.88
CA ILE A 58 -7.61 4.72 -8.82
C ILE A 58 -6.85 3.70 -9.66
N ASN A 59 -5.57 3.90 -9.77
CA ASN A 59 -4.63 2.95 -10.38
C ASN A 59 -3.30 3.08 -9.66
N SER A 60 -2.68 1.96 -9.33
CA SER A 60 -1.38 1.97 -8.67
C SER A 60 -0.54 0.79 -9.10
N ASN A 61 0.77 1.00 -9.10
CA ASN A 61 1.75 -0.01 -9.39
C ASN A 61 2.94 0.11 -8.44
N VAL A 62 3.53 -1.02 -8.06
CA VAL A 62 4.72 -1.06 -7.21
C VAL A 62 5.75 -2.02 -7.80
N TYR A 63 6.99 -1.58 -7.82
CA TYR A 63 8.16 -2.38 -8.15
C TYR A 63 8.99 -2.59 -6.89
N TYR A 64 9.20 -3.84 -6.53
CA TYR A 64 10.12 -4.26 -5.47
C TYR A 64 11.46 -4.51 -6.13
N LEU A 65 12.39 -3.56 -5.97
CA LEU A 65 13.67 -3.52 -6.69
C LEU A 65 14.78 -4.19 -5.89
N ASP A 66 14.69 -4.09 -4.57
CA ASP A 66 15.64 -4.68 -3.64
C ASP A 66 14.93 -5.03 -2.33
N ARG A 67 15.62 -5.79 -1.48
CA ARG A 67 15.12 -6.15 -0.17
C ARG A 67 15.01 -4.89 0.71
N THR A 68 13.86 -4.73 1.35
CA THR A 68 13.66 -3.73 2.39
C THR A 68 13.96 -4.36 3.75
N ASP A 69 14.86 -3.75 4.51
CA ASP A 69 15.25 -4.21 5.84
C ASP A 69 14.29 -3.68 6.94
N PRO A 70 14.28 -4.30 8.14
CA PRO A 70 13.45 -3.87 9.27
C PRO A 70 14.01 -2.63 9.99
N THR A 71 14.58 -1.70 9.26
CA THR A 71 15.17 -0.46 9.77
C THR A 71 14.45 0.76 9.22
N GLU A 72 14.73 1.92 9.76
CA GLU A 72 14.17 3.17 9.27
C GLU A 72 14.43 3.35 7.77
N ALA A 73 13.42 3.85 7.06
CA ALA A 73 13.45 4.13 5.64
C ALA A 73 12.90 5.53 5.36
N GLU A 74 13.36 6.12 4.27
CA GLU A 74 12.82 7.37 3.75
C GLU A 74 11.89 7.12 2.57
N LEU A 75 10.85 7.94 2.47
CA LEU A 75 9.88 7.96 1.39
C LEU A 75 9.98 9.31 0.67
N HIS A 76 10.49 9.30 -0.53
CA HIS A 76 10.61 10.49 -1.37
C HIS A 76 9.46 10.52 -2.36
N VAL A 77 8.59 11.51 -2.21
CA VAL A 77 7.38 11.70 -3.02
C VAL A 77 7.65 12.71 -4.13
N GLU A 78 7.31 12.34 -5.36
CA GLU A 78 7.34 13.22 -6.52
C GLU A 78 5.95 13.32 -7.13
N VAL A 79 5.42 14.54 -7.24
CA VAL A 79 4.18 14.81 -7.96
C VAL A 79 4.52 15.09 -9.42
N ILE A 80 4.20 14.16 -10.30
CA ILE A 80 4.53 14.24 -11.74
C ILE A 80 3.59 15.20 -12.44
N ARG A 81 2.29 15.16 -12.12
CA ARG A 81 1.26 16.01 -12.72
C ARG A 81 0.06 16.16 -11.82
N THR A 82 -0.50 17.35 -11.77
CA THR A 82 -1.81 17.64 -11.19
C THR A 82 -2.68 18.31 -12.23
N SER A 83 -3.91 17.85 -12.37
CA SER A 83 -4.97 18.43 -13.21
C SER A 83 -6.21 18.71 -12.35
N LYS A 84 -7.28 19.21 -12.95
CA LYS A 84 -8.54 19.46 -12.23
C LYS A 84 -9.16 18.18 -11.64
N GLY A 85 -9.03 17.04 -12.33
CA GLY A 85 -9.71 15.80 -11.97
C GLY A 85 -8.78 14.70 -11.47
N SER A 86 -7.45 14.86 -11.58
CA SER A 86 -6.51 13.81 -11.19
C SER A 86 -5.13 14.35 -10.86
N SER A 87 -4.40 13.61 -10.05
CA SER A 87 -2.97 13.78 -9.78
C SER A 87 -2.24 12.49 -10.08
N MET A 88 -1.07 12.58 -10.67
CA MET A 88 -0.16 11.46 -10.84
C MET A 88 1.12 11.73 -10.05
N GLY A 89 1.57 10.74 -9.31
CA GLY A 89 2.81 10.84 -8.55
C GLY A 89 3.49 9.49 -8.37
N GLN A 90 4.70 9.57 -7.85
CA GLN A 90 5.49 8.40 -7.50
C GLN A 90 6.15 8.57 -6.14
N VAL A 91 6.49 7.45 -5.52
CA VAL A 91 7.20 7.38 -4.24
C VAL A 91 8.36 6.42 -4.37
N ARG A 92 9.54 6.86 -3.98
CA ARG A 92 10.70 5.99 -3.79
C ARG A 92 10.88 5.70 -2.32
N LEU A 93 10.93 4.42 -1.98
CA LEU A 93 11.35 3.96 -0.66
C LEU A 93 12.86 3.75 -0.69
N ILE A 94 13.58 4.44 0.18
CA ILE A 94 15.04 4.49 0.17
C ILE A 94 15.56 4.04 1.53
N GLN A 95 16.51 3.11 1.51
CA GLN A 95 17.30 2.70 2.67
C GLN A 95 18.78 2.70 2.31
N ASN A 96 19.63 3.25 3.17
CA ASN A 96 21.08 3.30 2.95
C ASN A 96 21.49 3.89 1.59
N GLY A 97 20.70 4.86 1.08
CA GLY A 97 20.92 5.48 -0.22
C GLY A 97 20.46 4.63 -1.42
N ILE A 98 19.88 3.45 -1.20
CA ILE A 98 19.40 2.55 -2.26
C ILE A 98 17.87 2.63 -2.32
N THR A 99 17.30 2.76 -3.52
CA THR A 99 15.87 2.65 -3.74
C THR A 99 15.47 1.18 -3.71
N THR A 100 14.78 0.75 -2.66
CA THR A 100 14.32 -0.65 -2.51
C THR A 100 12.95 -0.88 -3.13
N CYS A 101 12.08 0.15 -3.15
CA CYS A 101 10.79 0.07 -3.82
C CYS A 101 10.49 1.35 -4.59
N LEU A 102 9.80 1.20 -5.72
CA LEU A 102 9.24 2.30 -6.50
C LEU A 102 7.73 2.10 -6.64
N TYR A 103 6.97 3.07 -6.19
CA TYR A 103 5.51 3.10 -6.27
C TYR A 103 5.08 4.24 -7.19
N SER A 104 4.06 4.02 -8.03
CA SER A 104 3.42 5.06 -8.82
C SER A 104 1.91 4.92 -8.77
N ALA A 105 1.19 6.03 -8.73
CA ALA A 105 -0.26 6.01 -8.76
C ALA A 105 -0.87 7.21 -9.47
N LEU A 106 -2.01 6.92 -10.10
CA LEU A 106 -2.97 7.92 -10.56
C LEU A 106 -4.05 8.05 -9.49
N CYS A 107 -4.21 9.26 -8.97
CA CYS A 107 -5.18 9.58 -7.93
C CYS A 107 -6.29 10.47 -8.46
N SER A 108 -7.51 10.29 -7.94
CA SER A 108 -8.68 11.11 -8.28
C SER A 108 -9.55 11.31 -7.04
N ASP A 109 -10.67 11.97 -7.19
CA ASP A 109 -11.70 12.08 -6.17
C ASP A 109 -12.97 11.37 -6.66
N PHE A 110 -13.37 10.30 -5.98
CA PHE A 110 -14.57 9.54 -6.32
C PHE A 110 -15.86 10.37 -6.26
N ASN A 111 -15.88 11.45 -5.49
CA ASN A 111 -17.03 12.36 -5.45
C ASN A 111 -17.26 13.12 -6.76
N TYR A 112 -16.22 13.27 -7.58
CA TYR A 112 -16.29 13.92 -8.89
C TYR A 112 -16.38 12.94 -10.06
N MET A 113 -16.17 11.66 -9.83
CA MET A 113 -16.26 10.65 -10.88
C MET A 113 -17.73 10.42 -11.23
N LYS A 114 -18.08 10.67 -12.50
CA LYS A 114 -19.41 10.42 -13.05
C LYS A 114 -19.32 9.24 -14.00
N GLY A 115 -20.19 8.28 -13.81
CA GLY A 115 -20.27 7.11 -14.67
C GLY A 115 -21.28 6.10 -14.16
N TYR A 116 -21.51 5.05 -14.93
CA TYR A 116 -22.31 3.92 -14.50
C TYR A 116 -21.62 3.20 -13.35
N THR A 117 -22.36 2.99 -12.26
CA THR A 117 -21.92 2.16 -11.14
C THR A 117 -22.83 0.94 -11.07
N GLY A 118 -22.27 -0.22 -11.32
CA GLY A 118 -23.02 -1.48 -11.27
C GLY A 118 -22.10 -2.68 -11.41
N LEU A 119 -22.64 -3.85 -11.07
CA LEU A 119 -22.01 -5.14 -11.30
C LEU A 119 -22.63 -5.74 -12.56
N GLU A 120 -21.80 -6.11 -13.52
CA GLU A 120 -22.26 -6.85 -14.72
C GLU A 120 -22.71 -8.26 -14.36
N THR A 121 -22.08 -8.84 -13.34
CA THR A 121 -22.42 -10.17 -12.83
C THR A 121 -22.82 -10.05 -11.35
N PRO A 122 -23.95 -10.63 -10.93
CA PRO A 122 -24.33 -10.64 -9.52
C PRO A 122 -23.26 -11.36 -8.69
N LEU A 123 -23.13 -10.97 -7.42
CA LEU A 123 -22.23 -11.66 -6.50
C LEU A 123 -22.61 -13.14 -6.39
N PRO A 124 -21.63 -14.05 -6.36
CA PRO A 124 -21.93 -15.47 -6.15
C PRO A 124 -22.69 -15.69 -4.84
N GLU A 125 -23.74 -16.49 -4.87
CA GLU A 125 -24.55 -16.79 -3.68
C GLU A 125 -23.74 -17.39 -2.53
N ILE A 126 -22.65 -18.10 -2.84
CA ILE A 126 -21.74 -18.70 -1.87
C ILE A 126 -21.17 -17.68 -0.89
N MET A 127 -20.92 -16.44 -1.34
CA MET A 127 -20.37 -15.40 -0.46
C MET A 127 -21.37 -14.89 0.59
N HIS A 128 -22.66 -15.15 0.39
CA HIS A 128 -23.72 -14.76 1.35
C HIS A 128 -24.05 -15.88 2.34
N SER A 129 -23.62 -17.11 2.08
CA SER A 129 -24.02 -18.30 2.83
C SER A 129 -22.97 -18.82 3.82
N VAL A 130 -21.73 -18.35 3.75
CA VAL A 130 -20.64 -18.82 4.64
C VAL A 130 -20.53 -17.88 5.84
N PRO A 131 -20.87 -18.33 7.06
CA PRO A 131 -20.69 -17.52 8.26
C PRO A 131 -19.20 -17.18 8.48
N GLU A 132 -18.91 -15.97 8.94
CA GLU A 132 -17.53 -15.50 9.20
C GLU A 132 -16.73 -16.46 10.09
N LYS A 133 -17.39 -17.14 11.03
CA LYS A 133 -16.79 -18.14 11.91
C LYS A 133 -16.22 -19.38 11.19
N ASP A 134 -16.66 -19.63 9.96
CA ASP A 134 -16.26 -20.79 9.16
C ASP A 134 -15.07 -20.46 8.22
N PHE A 135 -14.62 -19.19 8.19
CA PHE A 135 -13.38 -18.82 7.52
C PHE A 135 -12.19 -19.24 8.37
N GLN A 136 -11.39 -20.18 7.86
CA GLN A 136 -10.11 -20.52 8.47
C GLN A 136 -9.06 -19.47 8.09
N VAL A 137 -8.33 -18.98 9.09
CA VAL A 137 -7.15 -18.18 8.84
C VAL A 137 -6.09 -19.10 8.24
N MET A 138 -5.89 -19.01 6.93
CA MET A 138 -4.79 -19.72 6.28
C MET A 138 -3.47 -18.99 6.60
N SER A 139 -2.58 -19.64 7.32
CA SER A 139 -1.19 -19.23 7.38
C SER A 139 -0.55 -19.52 6.03
N LEU A 140 -0.46 -18.51 5.17
CA LEU A 140 0.28 -18.61 3.93
C LEU A 140 1.77 -18.60 4.24
N SER A 141 2.36 -19.79 4.41
CA SER A 141 3.81 -19.96 4.35
C SER A 141 4.22 -19.94 2.88
N LEU A 142 4.71 -18.80 2.40
CA LEU A 142 5.28 -18.67 1.05
C LEU A 142 6.57 -19.50 0.86
N ILE A 143 7.09 -20.11 1.92
CA ILE A 143 8.33 -20.90 1.91
C ILE A 143 8.15 -22.26 1.25
N HIS A 144 6.93 -22.79 1.19
CA HIS A 144 6.67 -24.10 0.60
C HIS A 144 6.49 -24.14 -0.93
N ILE A 145 6.60 -22.99 -1.60
CA ILE A 145 6.43 -22.90 -3.07
C ILE A 145 7.77 -23.00 -3.81
N SER A 146 8.90 -22.93 -3.13
CA SER A 146 10.21 -22.74 -3.77
C SER A 146 11.23 -23.86 -3.56
N GLU A 147 10.88 -25.01 -3.02
CA GLU A 147 11.80 -26.16 -3.00
C GLU A 147 11.48 -27.12 -4.15
N PRO A 148 12.32 -27.15 -5.22
CA PRO A 148 12.28 -28.25 -6.17
C PRO A 148 12.78 -29.51 -5.45
N THR A 149 11.96 -30.53 -5.42
CA THR A 149 12.37 -31.90 -5.06
C THR A 149 13.42 -32.43 -6.02
#